data_8f897a965d8ee3a830a8b1eb5618d9f5
#
_entry.id   8f897a965d8ee3a830a8b1eb5618d9f5
#
_cell.length_a   1.000
_cell.length_b   1.000
_cell.length_c   1.000
_cell.angle_alpha   90.00
_cell.angle_beta   90.00
_cell.angle_gamma   90.00
#
_symmetry.space_group_name_H-M   'P 1'
#
loop_
_entity.id
_entity.type
_entity.pdbx_description
1 polymer ?
#
loop_
_entity_poly.entity_id
_entity_poly.type
_entity_poly.pdbx_seq_one_letter_code
_entity_poly.pdbx_strand_id
1 'polypeptide(L)'
;MYLCRDCGRQFQGGLRINNVSLWNDYLAANRTISDLSILYKCSERTIRRRLSLVVDSFTATYPKSAVIIIDTTYFSKTFGVMLFQDASSGKILYRKFVKNETNKDYLDGLRYIAKRGTTIKAVVCDGHMGLLQAISFCPVQMCQFHQFQIVRRLLTNNPHLPAGVELLTLMRSMFSLGKEEFITAFEKWCKQWKEFLDERTLLISGKTTYTHRRLRTARRSVKTHLKWLYTYEDYTELQIPNTTNLLEGFNSQLKRALHNHNGLNEANKKKFIDGFINTKSRLE
;
A
#
# COMPACT_ATOMS: atom_id res chain seq x y z
N MET A 1 35.01 18.00 -33.61
CA MET A 1 34.33 17.37 -34.74
C MET A 1 35.29 16.38 -35.35
N TYR A 2 34.86 15.13 -35.56
CA TYR A 2 35.68 14.04 -36.09
C TYR A 2 35.16 13.70 -37.49
N LEU A 3 36.07 13.36 -38.41
CA LEU A 3 35.74 12.89 -39.75
C LEU A 3 36.06 11.40 -39.82
N CYS A 4 35.11 10.59 -40.26
CA CYS A 4 35.39 9.18 -40.56
C CYS A 4 36.27 9.09 -41.82
N ARG A 5 37.41 8.44 -41.71
CA ARG A 5 38.37 8.30 -42.81
C ARG A 5 37.86 7.36 -43.90
N ASP A 6 36.95 6.43 -43.55
CA ASP A 6 36.45 5.42 -44.48
C ASP A 6 35.20 5.90 -45.29
N CYS A 7 34.32 6.67 -44.65
CA CYS A 7 33.06 7.07 -45.29
C CYS A 7 32.86 8.59 -45.40
N GLY A 8 33.83 9.41 -44.96
CA GLY A 8 33.76 10.88 -45.05
C GLY A 8 32.69 11.54 -44.14
N ARG A 9 31.95 10.79 -43.31
CA ARG A 9 30.93 11.35 -42.42
C ARG A 9 31.56 12.09 -41.27
N GLN A 10 31.07 13.30 -41.01
CA GLN A 10 31.44 14.05 -39.82
C GLN A 10 30.59 13.59 -38.61
N PHE A 11 31.24 13.42 -37.45
CA PHE A 11 30.59 13.12 -36.20
C PHE A 11 31.23 13.90 -35.07
N GLN A 12 30.46 14.19 -34.05
CA GLN A 12 30.98 14.76 -32.81
C GLN A 12 31.27 13.64 -31.86
N GLY A 13 32.51 13.58 -31.38
CA GLY A 13 32.86 12.76 -30.20
C GLY A 13 32.21 13.36 -28.98
N GLY A 14 31.64 12.54 -28.14
CA GLY A 14 31.09 12.94 -26.86
C GLY A 14 30.94 11.73 -25.93
N LEU A 15 30.83 11.96 -24.65
CA LEU A 15 30.54 10.91 -23.68
C LEU A 15 29.25 10.19 -24.10
N ARG A 16 29.35 8.90 -24.39
CA ARG A 16 28.18 8.06 -24.63
C ARG A 16 27.47 7.86 -23.30
N ILE A 17 26.33 8.52 -23.13
CA ILE A 17 25.48 8.31 -21.96
C ILE A 17 24.93 6.88 -22.01
N ASN A 18 25.26 6.07 -21.00
CA ASN A 18 24.63 4.77 -20.83
C ASN A 18 23.21 4.97 -20.31
N ASN A 19 22.22 4.54 -21.09
CA ASN A 19 20.82 4.74 -20.75
C ASN A 19 20.41 3.95 -19.49
N VAL A 20 21.02 2.79 -19.22
CA VAL A 20 20.74 1.97 -18.03
C VAL A 20 21.26 2.67 -16.78
N SER A 21 22.50 3.17 -16.82
CA SER A 21 23.06 3.95 -15.71
C SER A 21 22.27 5.21 -15.44
N LEU A 22 21.90 5.94 -16.50
CA LEU A 22 21.05 7.13 -16.40
C LEU A 22 19.69 6.81 -15.79
N TRP A 23 19.08 5.68 -16.16
CA TRP A 23 17.80 5.23 -15.62
C TRP A 23 17.91 4.87 -14.15
N ASN A 24 18.96 4.15 -13.75
CA ASN A 24 19.22 3.82 -12.36
C ASN A 24 19.44 5.08 -11.50
N ASP A 25 20.22 6.04 -11.99
CA ASP A 25 20.41 7.33 -11.29
C ASP A 25 19.10 8.12 -11.16
N TYR A 26 18.24 8.05 -12.17
CA TYR A 26 16.92 8.69 -12.14
C TYR A 26 15.98 8.05 -11.10
N LEU A 27 16.03 6.72 -10.94
CA LEU A 27 15.18 5.97 -10.00
C LEU A 27 15.71 6.02 -8.56
N ALA A 28 17.01 5.77 -8.38
CA ALA A 28 17.57 5.45 -7.06
C ALA A 28 17.96 6.69 -6.25
N ALA A 29 18.40 7.76 -6.91
CA ALA A 29 19.07 8.86 -6.23
C ALA A 29 18.18 10.10 -5.98
N ASN A 30 16.87 10.01 -6.16
CA ASN A 30 15.94 11.15 -6.07
C ASN A 30 16.38 12.37 -6.93
N ARG A 31 17.15 12.14 -8.00
CA ARG A 31 17.71 13.19 -8.84
C ARG A 31 16.68 13.72 -9.82
N THR A 32 16.57 15.02 -9.88
CA THR A 32 15.73 15.69 -10.87
C THR A 32 16.37 15.62 -12.26
N ILE A 33 15.62 15.98 -13.30
CA ILE A 33 16.15 16.10 -14.68
C ILE A 33 17.29 17.12 -14.72
N SER A 34 17.20 18.20 -13.94
CA SER A 34 18.25 19.23 -13.84
C SER A 34 19.53 18.65 -13.23
N ASP A 35 19.43 17.93 -12.11
CA ASP A 35 20.59 17.29 -11.47
C ASP A 35 21.29 16.31 -12.42
N LEU A 36 20.50 15.52 -13.16
CA LEU A 36 21.04 14.61 -14.17
C LEU A 36 21.70 15.37 -15.34
N SER A 37 21.17 16.51 -15.73
CA SER A 37 21.78 17.33 -16.81
C SER A 37 23.16 17.83 -16.41
N ILE A 38 23.33 18.22 -15.15
CA ILE A 38 24.63 18.63 -14.56
C ILE A 38 25.57 17.41 -14.49
N LEU A 39 25.09 16.30 -13.90
CA LEU A 39 25.90 15.08 -13.71
C LEU A 39 26.43 14.53 -15.03
N TYR A 40 25.55 14.44 -16.05
CA TYR A 40 25.89 13.90 -17.36
C TYR A 40 26.40 14.95 -18.36
N LYS A 41 26.59 16.20 -17.92
CA LYS A 41 27.12 17.33 -18.72
C LYS A 41 26.41 17.46 -20.07
N CYS A 42 25.07 17.42 -20.08
CA CYS A 42 24.25 17.53 -21.27
C CYS A 42 22.94 18.25 -20.98
N SER A 43 22.22 18.72 -22.01
CA SER A 43 20.96 19.44 -21.83
C SER A 43 19.86 18.54 -21.24
N GLU A 44 18.94 19.11 -20.45
CA GLU A 44 17.73 18.43 -19.95
C GLU A 44 16.93 17.75 -21.08
N ARG A 45 16.88 18.37 -22.25
CA ARG A 45 16.22 17.78 -23.44
C ARG A 45 16.89 16.46 -23.83
N THR A 46 18.22 16.38 -23.77
CA THR A 46 18.98 15.15 -24.03
C THR A 46 18.65 14.09 -22.97
N ILE A 47 18.62 14.47 -21.68
CA ILE A 47 18.23 13.55 -20.60
C ILE A 47 16.82 12.99 -20.84
N ARG A 48 15.81 13.86 -21.07
CA ARG A 48 14.44 13.41 -21.34
C ARG A 48 14.35 12.45 -22.53
N ARG A 49 15.05 12.77 -23.64
CA ARG A 49 15.10 11.89 -24.81
C ARG A 49 15.76 10.55 -24.50
N ARG A 50 16.83 10.52 -23.71
CA ARG A 50 17.50 9.28 -23.32
C ARG A 50 16.63 8.43 -22.37
N LEU A 51 16.00 9.04 -21.40
CA LEU A 51 15.07 8.37 -20.49
C LEU A 51 13.85 7.79 -21.24
N SER A 52 13.36 8.44 -22.30
CA SER A 52 12.25 7.92 -23.10
C SER A 52 12.61 6.65 -23.88
N LEU A 53 13.88 6.47 -24.23
CA LEU A 53 14.36 5.27 -24.93
C LEU A 53 14.49 4.03 -24.03
N VAL A 54 14.52 4.22 -22.71
CA VAL A 54 14.57 3.08 -21.78
C VAL A 54 13.22 2.39 -21.77
N VAL A 55 13.20 1.09 -21.97
CA VAL A 55 12.04 0.23 -21.75
C VAL A 55 12.29 -0.50 -20.44
N ASP A 56 11.43 -0.24 -19.45
CA ASP A 56 11.47 -0.95 -18.16
C ASP A 56 10.04 -1.38 -17.84
N SER A 57 9.86 -2.65 -17.62
CA SER A 57 8.60 -3.27 -17.28
C SER A 57 8.78 -4.07 -15.99
N PHE A 58 7.72 -4.15 -15.21
CA PHE A 58 7.73 -4.90 -13.95
C PHE A 58 8.12 -6.36 -14.17
N THR A 59 9.07 -6.82 -13.37
CA THR A 59 9.50 -8.23 -13.30
C THR A 59 9.42 -8.74 -11.87
N ALA A 60 9.00 -9.99 -11.70
CA ALA A 60 8.89 -10.62 -10.38
C ALA A 60 9.51 -12.01 -10.37
N THR A 61 10.09 -12.37 -9.23
CA THR A 61 10.52 -13.74 -8.91
C THR A 61 9.51 -14.35 -7.95
N TYR A 62 9.02 -15.52 -8.26
CA TYR A 62 7.94 -16.16 -7.51
C TYR A 62 8.51 -17.23 -6.56
N PRO A 63 8.36 -17.08 -5.22
CA PRO A 63 8.76 -18.09 -4.25
C PRO A 63 7.80 -19.29 -4.30
N LYS A 64 8.22 -20.44 -3.78
CA LYS A 64 7.37 -21.63 -3.67
C LYS A 64 6.14 -21.38 -2.80
N SER A 65 6.28 -20.58 -1.74
CA SER A 65 5.16 -20.18 -0.88
C SER A 65 5.40 -18.78 -0.32
N ALA A 66 4.31 -18.06 -0.02
CA ALA A 66 4.38 -16.70 0.52
C ALA A 66 3.17 -16.36 1.39
N VAL A 67 3.38 -15.47 2.36
CA VAL A 67 2.34 -14.65 2.99
C VAL A 67 2.27 -13.34 2.22
N ILE A 68 1.11 -13.01 1.67
CA ILE A 68 0.95 -11.87 0.76
C ILE A 68 0.37 -10.68 1.50
N ILE A 69 1.09 -9.56 1.52
CA ILE A 69 0.58 -8.27 1.96
C ILE A 69 0.01 -7.54 0.74
N ILE A 70 -1.22 -7.04 0.86
CA ILE A 70 -1.87 -6.32 -0.23
C ILE A 70 -2.24 -4.91 0.23
N ASP A 71 -1.92 -3.93 -0.59
CA ASP A 71 -2.34 -2.55 -0.39
C ASP A 71 -2.44 -1.83 -1.73
N THR A 72 -3.30 -0.80 -1.81
CA THR A 72 -3.44 0.05 -2.99
C THR A 72 -3.09 1.47 -2.65
N THR A 73 -2.22 2.05 -3.44
CA THR A 73 -1.85 3.46 -3.28
C THR A 73 -2.22 4.28 -4.52
N TYR A 74 -2.80 5.47 -4.28
CA TYR A 74 -3.23 6.39 -5.34
C TYR A 74 -2.23 7.53 -5.50
N PHE A 75 -1.96 7.90 -6.77
CA PHE A 75 -1.04 8.98 -7.15
C PHE A 75 -1.78 10.26 -7.58
N SER A 76 -3.06 10.13 -7.84
CA SER A 76 -3.97 11.24 -8.16
C SER A 76 -5.40 10.69 -8.15
N LYS A 77 -6.38 11.50 -8.55
CA LYS A 77 -7.75 11.01 -8.80
C LYS A 77 -7.84 10.12 -10.06
N THR A 78 -6.76 10.01 -10.82
CA THR A 78 -6.76 9.33 -12.14
C THR A 78 -6.38 7.88 -12.08
N PHE A 79 -5.41 7.50 -11.25
CA PHE A 79 -5.00 6.11 -11.10
C PHE A 79 -4.27 5.82 -9.79
N GLY A 80 -4.31 4.55 -9.39
CA GLY A 80 -3.52 3.96 -8.32
C GLY A 80 -2.75 2.74 -8.81
N VAL A 81 -1.91 2.21 -7.94
CA VAL A 81 -1.26 0.92 -8.10
C VAL A 81 -1.61 0.02 -6.90
N MET A 82 -2.12 -1.14 -7.22
CA MET A 82 -2.36 -2.23 -6.30
C MET A 82 -1.11 -3.10 -6.27
N LEU A 83 -0.53 -3.32 -5.09
CA LEU A 83 0.70 -4.05 -4.89
C LEU A 83 0.46 -5.30 -4.05
N PHE A 84 1.12 -6.38 -4.42
CA PHE A 84 1.11 -7.66 -3.72
C PHE A 84 2.54 -7.99 -3.35
N GLN A 85 2.85 -7.90 -2.06
CA GLN A 85 4.19 -8.06 -1.53
C GLN A 85 4.32 -9.36 -0.74
N ASP A 86 5.40 -10.08 -0.92
CA ASP A 86 5.75 -11.17 -0.02
C ASP A 86 6.24 -10.62 1.31
N ALA A 87 5.60 -11.03 2.40
CA ALA A 87 5.90 -10.55 3.74
C ALA A 87 7.32 -10.90 4.20
N SER A 88 7.86 -12.03 3.73
CA SER A 88 9.17 -12.53 4.17
C SER A 88 10.33 -11.85 3.45
N SER A 89 10.23 -11.68 2.13
CA SER A 89 11.31 -11.11 1.31
C SER A 89 11.14 -9.62 1.02
N GLY A 90 9.98 -9.03 1.33
CA GLY A 90 9.69 -7.64 0.97
C GLY A 90 9.47 -7.41 -0.53
N LYS A 91 9.63 -8.42 -1.39
CA LYS A 91 9.56 -8.29 -2.84
C LYS A 91 8.12 -8.19 -3.34
N ILE A 92 7.91 -7.34 -4.34
CA ILE A 92 6.62 -7.24 -5.02
C ILE A 92 6.46 -8.40 -5.99
N LEU A 93 5.46 -9.26 -5.77
CA LEU A 93 5.16 -10.41 -6.63
C LEU A 93 4.21 -10.05 -7.77
N TYR A 94 3.32 -9.09 -7.55
CA TYR A 94 2.37 -8.64 -8.55
C TYR A 94 2.01 -7.18 -8.35
N ARG A 95 1.75 -6.48 -9.46
CA ARG A 95 1.21 -5.13 -9.44
C ARG A 95 0.12 -4.98 -10.50
N LYS A 96 -0.89 -4.18 -10.19
CA LYS A 96 -1.94 -3.81 -11.14
C LYS A 96 -2.21 -2.31 -11.03
N PHE A 97 -2.19 -1.60 -12.17
CA PHE A 97 -2.67 -0.23 -12.22
C PHE A 97 -4.19 -0.25 -12.26
N VAL A 98 -4.82 0.52 -11.39
CA VAL A 98 -6.27 0.57 -11.22
C VAL A 98 -6.75 2.01 -11.21
N LYS A 99 -7.97 2.24 -11.69
CA LYS A 99 -8.66 3.51 -11.52
C LYS A 99 -9.42 3.52 -10.19
N ASN A 100 -10.07 2.42 -9.89
CA ASN A 100 -10.77 2.16 -8.64
C ASN A 100 -10.45 0.74 -8.18
N GLU A 101 -10.46 0.53 -6.88
CA GLU A 101 -10.28 -0.80 -6.28
C GLU A 101 -11.55 -1.63 -6.40
N THR A 102 -11.41 -2.90 -6.75
CA THR A 102 -12.49 -3.87 -6.69
C THR A 102 -12.01 -5.18 -6.06
N ASN A 103 -12.90 -5.90 -5.38
CA ASN A 103 -12.57 -7.22 -4.83
C ASN A 103 -12.12 -8.19 -5.93
N LYS A 104 -12.66 -8.04 -7.14
CA LYS A 104 -12.26 -8.83 -8.31
C LYS A 104 -10.77 -8.61 -8.64
N ASP A 105 -10.31 -7.35 -8.65
CA ASP A 105 -8.91 -7.03 -8.97
C ASP A 105 -7.95 -7.67 -7.95
N TYR A 106 -8.30 -7.64 -6.67
CA TYR A 106 -7.54 -8.31 -5.62
C TYR A 106 -7.49 -9.82 -5.81
N LEU A 107 -8.64 -10.47 -6.04
CA LEU A 107 -8.70 -11.91 -6.26
C LEU A 107 -7.98 -12.33 -7.55
N ASP A 108 -8.06 -11.54 -8.62
CA ASP A 108 -7.35 -11.82 -9.87
C ASP A 108 -5.83 -11.72 -9.68
N GLY A 109 -5.35 -10.77 -8.86
CA GLY A 109 -3.93 -10.67 -8.50
C GLY A 109 -3.44 -11.89 -7.70
N LEU A 110 -4.20 -12.33 -6.72
CA LEU A 110 -3.89 -13.55 -5.95
C LEU A 110 -3.89 -14.80 -6.85
N ARG A 111 -4.89 -14.94 -7.72
CA ARG A 111 -4.94 -16.05 -8.70
C ARG A 111 -3.75 -16.01 -9.67
N TYR A 112 -3.34 -14.82 -10.09
CA TYR A 112 -2.17 -14.67 -10.96
C TYR A 112 -0.89 -15.18 -10.29
N ILE A 113 -0.66 -14.81 -9.01
CA ILE A 113 0.49 -15.27 -8.22
C ILE A 113 0.45 -16.79 -8.06
N ALA A 114 -0.72 -17.35 -7.71
CA ALA A 114 -0.90 -18.80 -7.56
C ALA A 114 -0.61 -19.55 -8.86
N LYS A 115 -1.07 -19.03 -10.01
CA LYS A 115 -0.78 -19.62 -11.34
C LYS A 115 0.70 -19.58 -11.73
N ARG A 116 1.52 -18.74 -11.07
CA ARG A 116 2.98 -18.69 -11.24
C ARG A 116 3.72 -19.68 -10.34
N GLY A 117 2.99 -20.53 -9.63
CA GLY A 117 3.55 -21.61 -8.80
C GLY A 117 3.77 -21.25 -7.33
N THR A 118 3.32 -20.07 -6.87
CA THR A 118 3.41 -19.69 -5.45
C THR A 118 2.20 -20.19 -4.67
N THR A 119 2.42 -21.01 -3.64
CA THR A 119 1.38 -21.36 -2.67
C THR A 119 1.15 -20.19 -1.73
N ILE A 120 -0.06 -19.61 -1.75
CA ILE A 120 -0.43 -18.51 -0.85
C ILE A 120 -0.79 -19.09 0.51
N LYS A 121 0.03 -18.81 1.53
CA LYS A 121 -0.14 -19.30 2.90
C LYS A 121 -1.15 -18.47 3.70
N ALA A 122 -1.13 -17.16 3.53
CA ALA A 122 -2.05 -16.23 4.15
C ALA A 122 -2.06 -14.90 3.38
N VAL A 123 -3.06 -14.07 3.63
CA VAL A 123 -3.17 -12.72 3.06
C VAL A 123 -3.34 -11.71 4.18
N VAL A 124 -2.60 -10.61 4.12
CA VAL A 124 -2.74 -9.44 5.00
C VAL A 124 -3.25 -8.27 4.15
N CYS A 125 -4.37 -7.68 4.52
CA CYS A 125 -4.96 -6.57 3.77
C CYS A 125 -5.68 -5.57 4.68
N ASP A 126 -6.13 -4.46 4.11
CA ASP A 126 -7.02 -3.53 4.77
C ASP A 126 -8.45 -4.12 4.90
N GLY A 127 -9.32 -3.38 5.59
CA GLY A 127 -10.71 -3.77 5.76
C GLY A 127 -11.62 -3.39 4.58
N HIS A 128 -11.12 -3.41 3.33
CA HIS A 128 -11.93 -3.11 2.16
C HIS A 128 -13.23 -3.95 2.15
N MET A 129 -14.35 -3.29 1.89
CA MET A 129 -15.67 -3.90 2.04
C MET A 129 -15.82 -5.19 1.23
N GLY A 130 -16.08 -6.30 1.92
CA GLY A 130 -16.27 -7.62 1.33
C GLY A 130 -14.98 -8.36 0.96
N LEU A 131 -13.81 -7.72 0.98
CA LEU A 131 -12.54 -8.38 0.60
C LEU A 131 -12.17 -9.50 1.57
N LEU A 132 -12.26 -9.23 2.87
CA LEU A 132 -11.93 -10.20 3.92
C LEU A 132 -12.77 -11.49 3.83
N GLN A 133 -14.05 -11.38 3.41
CA GLN A 133 -14.91 -12.52 3.18
C GLN A 133 -14.66 -13.20 1.84
N ALA A 134 -14.27 -12.43 0.82
CA ALA A 134 -14.06 -12.94 -0.54
C ALA A 134 -12.81 -13.83 -0.66
N ILE A 135 -11.82 -13.63 0.22
CA ILE A 135 -10.64 -14.49 0.33
C ILE A 135 -10.98 -15.65 1.27
N SER A 136 -11.39 -16.78 0.70
CA SER A 136 -11.86 -17.97 1.47
C SER A 136 -10.90 -19.17 1.39
N PHE A 137 -9.83 -19.08 0.62
CA PHE A 137 -8.94 -20.21 0.33
C PHE A 137 -7.67 -20.25 1.21
N CYS A 138 -7.45 -19.24 2.06
CA CYS A 138 -6.36 -19.20 3.03
C CYS A 138 -6.73 -18.29 4.20
N PRO A 139 -5.98 -18.34 5.33
CA PRO A 139 -6.12 -17.40 6.43
C PRO A 139 -5.98 -15.96 5.97
N VAL A 140 -6.81 -15.06 6.51
CA VAL A 140 -6.78 -13.63 6.20
C VAL A 140 -6.59 -12.83 7.49
N GLN A 141 -5.59 -11.99 7.51
CA GLN A 141 -5.33 -11.01 8.56
C GLN A 141 -5.78 -9.63 8.12
N MET A 142 -6.67 -9.01 8.85
CA MET A 142 -6.93 -7.58 8.69
C MET A 142 -5.83 -6.76 9.35
N CYS A 143 -5.28 -5.80 8.64
CA CYS A 143 -4.29 -4.89 9.20
C CYS A 143 -4.83 -4.17 10.44
N GLN A 144 -4.21 -4.41 11.60
CA GLN A 144 -4.60 -3.78 12.86
C GLN A 144 -4.48 -2.25 12.79
N PHE A 145 -3.45 -1.74 12.09
CA PHE A 145 -3.28 -0.29 11.93
C PHE A 145 -4.43 0.34 11.12
N HIS A 146 -4.89 -0.30 10.07
CA HIS A 146 -6.06 0.17 9.31
C HIS A 146 -7.34 0.13 10.16
N GLN A 147 -7.54 -0.89 10.99
CA GLN A 147 -8.67 -0.93 11.92
C GLN A 147 -8.59 0.21 12.93
N PHE A 148 -7.43 0.48 13.51
CA PHE A 148 -7.21 1.64 14.37
C PHE A 148 -7.54 2.96 13.65
N GLN A 149 -7.08 3.13 12.39
CA GLN A 149 -7.35 4.33 11.60
C GLN A 149 -8.85 4.52 11.31
N ILE A 150 -9.60 3.44 11.07
CA ILE A 150 -11.06 3.50 10.90
C ILE A 150 -11.71 4.07 12.15
N VAL A 151 -11.38 3.53 13.33
CA VAL A 151 -11.94 4.00 14.60
C VAL A 151 -11.53 5.45 14.87
N ARG A 152 -10.26 5.78 14.68
CA ARG A 152 -9.74 7.14 14.88
C ARG A 152 -10.43 8.18 13.99
N ARG A 153 -10.70 7.86 12.72
CA ARG A 153 -11.45 8.74 11.80
C ARG A 153 -12.89 8.98 12.26
N LEU A 154 -13.52 7.99 12.88
CA LEU A 154 -14.87 8.10 13.42
C LEU A 154 -14.93 8.91 14.72
N LEU A 155 -13.92 8.79 15.59
CA LEU A 155 -13.91 9.39 16.93
C LEU A 155 -13.09 10.68 17.02
N THR A 156 -12.30 11.03 16.00
CA THR A 156 -11.25 12.05 15.99
C THR A 156 -10.00 11.65 16.80
N ASN A 157 -8.95 12.49 16.76
CA ASN A 157 -7.72 12.23 17.54
C ASN A 157 -7.93 12.44 19.05
N ASN A 158 -8.82 13.38 19.40
CA ASN A 158 -9.14 13.79 20.77
C ASN A 158 -10.67 13.75 20.97
N PRO A 159 -11.24 12.57 21.20
CA PRO A 159 -12.67 12.47 21.48
C PRO A 159 -13.02 13.12 22.83
N HIS A 160 -14.14 13.84 22.89
CA HIS A 160 -14.60 14.50 24.11
C HIS A 160 -15.48 13.57 24.98
N LEU A 161 -16.13 12.59 24.38
CA LEU A 161 -17.00 11.67 25.08
C LEU A 161 -16.16 10.60 25.81
N PRO A 162 -16.39 10.34 27.11
CA PRO A 162 -15.63 9.33 27.87
C PRO A 162 -15.58 7.96 27.17
N ALA A 163 -16.74 7.47 26.67
CA ALA A 163 -16.81 6.23 25.90
C ALA A 163 -15.90 6.24 24.65
N GLY A 164 -15.77 7.40 24.00
CA GLY A 164 -14.88 7.56 22.85
C GLY A 164 -13.41 7.56 23.23
N VAL A 165 -13.06 8.21 24.35
CA VAL A 165 -11.69 8.23 24.90
C VAL A 165 -11.25 6.80 25.25
N GLU A 166 -12.09 6.07 25.99
CA GLU A 166 -11.81 4.69 26.38
C GLU A 166 -11.68 3.77 25.17
N LEU A 167 -12.60 3.87 24.19
CA LEU A 167 -12.51 3.05 22.97
C LEU A 167 -11.22 3.34 22.18
N LEU A 168 -10.83 4.61 22.05
CA LEU A 168 -9.61 4.96 21.34
C LEU A 168 -8.35 4.47 22.08
N THR A 169 -8.37 4.49 23.40
CA THR A 169 -7.30 3.94 24.26
C THR A 169 -7.21 2.42 24.09
N LEU A 170 -8.35 1.75 24.12
CA LEU A 170 -8.43 0.30 23.88
C LEU A 170 -7.93 -0.06 22.47
N MET A 171 -8.25 0.74 21.44
CA MET A 171 -7.73 0.52 20.11
C MET A 171 -6.21 0.70 20.00
N ARG A 172 -5.61 1.56 20.83
CA ARG A 172 -4.14 1.68 20.90
C ARG A 172 -3.52 0.47 21.57
N SER A 173 -4.14 -0.09 22.60
CA SER A 173 -3.62 -1.30 23.26
C SER A 173 -3.76 -2.57 22.42
N MET A 174 -4.52 -2.56 21.32
CA MET A 174 -4.63 -3.68 20.37
C MET A 174 -3.26 -4.17 19.86
N PHE A 175 -2.28 -3.27 19.77
CA PHE A 175 -0.94 -3.60 19.27
C PHE A 175 -0.04 -4.32 20.29
N SER A 176 -0.45 -4.34 21.56
CA SER A 176 0.32 -4.93 22.67
C SER A 176 -0.43 -6.02 23.41
N LEU A 177 -1.76 -6.04 23.32
CA LEU A 177 -2.60 -7.07 23.94
C LEU A 177 -2.75 -8.27 23.01
N GLY A 178 -2.75 -9.46 23.61
CA GLY A 178 -3.14 -10.68 22.91
C GLY A 178 -4.63 -10.72 22.60
N LYS A 179 -5.01 -11.67 21.75
CA LYS A 179 -6.39 -11.85 21.25
C LYS A 179 -7.43 -11.89 22.38
N GLU A 180 -7.25 -12.78 23.34
CA GLU A 180 -8.21 -13.00 24.42
C GLU A 180 -8.35 -11.77 25.34
N GLU A 181 -7.22 -11.12 25.66
CA GLU A 181 -7.19 -9.92 26.47
C GLU A 181 -7.93 -8.76 25.81
N PHE A 182 -7.67 -8.55 24.52
CA PHE A 182 -8.34 -7.50 23.75
C PHE A 182 -9.84 -7.77 23.60
N ILE A 183 -10.25 -9.01 23.33
CA ILE A 183 -11.66 -9.39 23.22
C ILE A 183 -12.37 -9.11 24.53
N THR A 184 -11.80 -9.58 25.65
CA THR A 184 -12.37 -9.39 27.01
C THR A 184 -12.51 -7.89 27.32
N ALA A 185 -11.48 -7.10 27.05
CA ALA A 185 -11.51 -5.66 27.30
C ALA A 185 -12.56 -4.94 26.39
N PHE A 186 -12.67 -5.35 25.13
CA PHE A 186 -13.66 -4.80 24.20
C PHE A 186 -15.10 -5.18 24.60
N GLU A 187 -15.34 -6.40 25.05
CA GLU A 187 -16.65 -6.83 25.54
C GLU A 187 -17.05 -6.10 26.81
N LYS A 188 -16.09 -5.92 27.74
CA LYS A 188 -16.30 -5.10 28.95
C LYS A 188 -16.70 -3.67 28.59
N TRP A 189 -15.98 -3.04 27.66
CA TRP A 189 -16.32 -1.72 27.16
C TRP A 189 -17.71 -1.69 26.51
N CYS A 190 -18.06 -2.67 25.69
CA CYS A 190 -19.36 -2.79 25.05
C CYS A 190 -20.51 -2.90 26.07
N LYS A 191 -20.31 -3.64 27.17
CA LYS A 191 -21.27 -3.81 28.24
C LYS A 191 -21.44 -2.53 29.06
N GLN A 192 -20.32 -1.90 29.45
CA GLN A 192 -20.28 -0.65 30.21
C GLN A 192 -21.05 0.49 29.53
N TRP A 193 -20.84 0.65 28.22
CA TRP A 193 -21.38 1.78 27.46
C TRP A 193 -22.67 1.44 26.68
N LYS A 194 -23.31 0.31 26.98
CA LYS A 194 -24.49 -0.16 26.23
C LYS A 194 -25.63 0.87 26.22
N GLU A 195 -26.05 1.33 27.38
CA GLU A 195 -27.17 2.27 27.54
C GLU A 195 -26.87 3.61 26.86
N PHE A 196 -25.69 4.17 27.11
CA PHE A 196 -25.23 5.39 26.47
C PHE A 196 -25.23 5.28 24.94
N LEU A 197 -24.77 4.16 24.40
CA LEU A 197 -24.78 3.94 22.94
C LEU A 197 -26.18 3.76 22.36
N ASP A 198 -27.16 3.36 23.17
CA ASP A 198 -28.54 3.13 22.74
C ASP A 198 -29.44 4.38 22.90
N GLU A 199 -28.91 5.49 23.44
CA GLU A 199 -29.58 6.78 23.49
C GLU A 199 -30.04 7.25 22.11
N ARG A 200 -31.26 7.82 22.10
CA ARG A 200 -31.89 8.32 20.88
C ARG A 200 -32.26 9.79 20.98
N THR A 201 -32.10 10.49 19.90
CA THR A 201 -32.50 11.89 19.74
C THR A 201 -33.68 11.98 18.78
N LEU A 202 -34.72 12.72 19.15
CA LEU A 202 -35.83 13.05 18.27
C LEU A 202 -35.37 14.18 17.34
N LEU A 203 -35.50 13.97 16.05
CA LEU A 203 -35.20 14.99 15.04
C LEU A 203 -36.42 15.90 14.82
N ILE A 204 -36.20 17.09 14.30
CA ILE A 204 -37.24 18.04 13.90
C ILE A 204 -38.28 17.40 12.94
N SER A 205 -37.84 16.44 12.12
CA SER A 205 -38.69 15.66 11.22
C SER A 205 -39.59 14.63 11.90
N GLY A 206 -39.63 14.54 13.23
CA GLY A 206 -40.35 13.53 14.00
C GLY A 206 -39.74 12.13 13.99
N LYS A 207 -38.63 11.92 13.29
CA LYS A 207 -37.91 10.63 13.27
C LYS A 207 -36.89 10.55 14.41
N THR A 208 -36.76 9.38 15.02
CA THR A 208 -35.71 9.13 16.01
C THR A 208 -34.43 8.61 15.35
N THR A 209 -33.30 9.03 15.86
CA THR A 209 -31.97 8.55 15.46
C THR A 209 -31.09 8.28 16.67
N TYR A 210 -30.06 7.44 16.55
CA TYR A 210 -29.13 7.26 17.64
C TYR A 210 -28.29 8.53 17.85
N THR A 211 -28.18 8.97 19.09
CA THR A 211 -27.42 10.15 19.49
C THR A 211 -25.93 9.99 19.16
N HIS A 212 -25.36 8.84 19.49
CA HIS A 212 -23.93 8.54 19.38
C HIS A 212 -23.59 7.73 18.11
N ARG A 213 -24.07 8.15 16.94
CA ARG A 213 -23.97 7.40 15.66
C ARG A 213 -22.53 7.02 15.29
N ARG A 214 -21.58 7.95 15.42
CA ARG A 214 -20.16 7.72 15.05
C ARG A 214 -19.52 6.68 15.97
N LEU A 215 -19.78 6.76 17.27
CA LEU A 215 -19.28 5.82 18.26
C LEU A 215 -19.87 4.41 18.05
N ARG A 216 -21.15 4.33 17.75
CA ARG A 216 -21.81 3.07 17.35
C ARG A 216 -21.21 2.46 16.10
N THR A 217 -20.91 3.28 15.11
CA THR A 217 -20.22 2.84 13.89
C THR A 217 -18.83 2.32 14.18
N ALA A 218 -18.08 2.99 15.06
CA ALA A 218 -16.76 2.55 15.50
C ALA A 218 -16.85 1.18 16.20
N ARG A 219 -17.76 1.02 17.18
CA ARG A 219 -18.03 -0.27 17.83
C ARG A 219 -18.37 -1.37 16.83
N ARG A 220 -19.27 -1.08 15.90
CA ARG A 220 -19.69 -2.04 14.87
C ARG A 220 -18.52 -2.47 13.98
N SER A 221 -17.67 -1.52 13.59
CA SER A 221 -16.48 -1.81 12.77
C SER A 221 -15.55 -2.79 13.50
N VAL A 222 -15.22 -2.53 14.77
CA VAL A 222 -14.37 -3.43 15.57
C VAL A 222 -15.02 -4.82 15.67
N LYS A 223 -16.29 -4.88 16.07
CA LYS A 223 -17.02 -6.15 16.21
C LYS A 223 -17.05 -6.96 14.91
N THR A 224 -17.25 -6.30 13.77
CA THR A 224 -17.30 -6.97 12.46
C THR A 224 -15.95 -7.56 12.06
N HIS A 225 -14.86 -6.84 12.34
CA HIS A 225 -13.52 -7.24 11.90
C HIS A 225 -12.77 -8.10 12.92
N LEU A 226 -13.28 -8.23 14.14
CA LEU A 226 -12.59 -8.87 15.27
C LEU A 226 -12.02 -10.25 14.93
N LYS A 227 -12.76 -11.06 14.17
CA LYS A 227 -12.35 -12.41 13.76
C LYS A 227 -11.12 -12.45 12.83
N TRP A 228 -10.74 -11.31 12.22
CA TRP A 228 -9.59 -11.21 11.33
C TRP A 228 -8.43 -10.39 11.91
N LEU A 229 -8.64 -9.74 13.07
CA LEU A 229 -7.62 -8.85 13.65
C LEU A 229 -6.48 -9.60 14.32
N TYR A 230 -6.69 -10.86 14.67
CA TYR A 230 -5.72 -11.69 15.41
C TYR A 230 -5.45 -13.04 14.72
N THR A 231 -5.68 -13.12 13.42
CA THR A 231 -5.38 -14.33 12.62
C THR A 231 -3.91 -14.74 12.76
N TYR A 232 -3.01 -13.78 12.93
CA TYR A 232 -1.57 -14.02 13.13
C TYR A 232 -1.26 -14.82 14.42
N GLU A 233 -2.11 -14.75 15.43
CA GLU A 233 -1.98 -15.56 16.66
C GLU A 233 -2.56 -16.98 16.48
N ASP A 234 -3.60 -17.11 15.64
CA ASP A 234 -4.21 -18.41 15.35
C ASP A 234 -3.32 -19.30 14.47
N TYR A 235 -2.37 -18.70 13.71
CA TYR A 235 -1.47 -19.36 12.75
C TYR A 235 -0.03 -18.88 12.94
N THR A 236 0.51 -19.09 14.14
CA THR A 236 1.86 -18.62 14.52
C THR A 236 2.97 -19.15 13.64
N GLU A 237 2.80 -20.40 13.13
CA GLU A 237 3.74 -21.05 12.24
C GLU A 237 3.89 -20.36 10.87
N LEU A 238 2.90 -19.57 10.47
CA LEU A 238 2.91 -18.83 9.21
C LEU A 238 3.62 -17.49 9.28
N GLN A 239 3.93 -17.01 10.49
CA GLN A 239 4.56 -15.71 10.74
C GLN A 239 3.83 -14.54 10.03
N ILE A 240 2.50 -14.56 10.12
CA ILE A 240 1.65 -13.55 9.48
C ILE A 240 1.89 -12.20 10.16
N PRO A 241 2.26 -11.12 9.45
CA PRO A 241 2.34 -9.81 10.07
C PRO A 241 0.95 -9.28 10.43
N ASN A 242 0.85 -8.62 11.59
CA ASN A 242 -0.42 -8.03 12.05
C ASN A 242 -0.75 -6.68 11.39
N THR A 243 0.18 -6.14 10.61
CA THR A 243 0.02 -4.86 9.89
C THR A 243 0.56 -4.93 8.46
N THR A 244 0.19 -3.93 7.65
CA THR A 244 0.71 -3.72 6.29
C THR A 244 1.90 -2.74 6.26
N ASN A 245 2.53 -2.46 7.40
CA ASN A 245 3.56 -1.42 7.55
C ASN A 245 4.72 -1.56 6.55
N LEU A 246 5.11 -2.80 6.23
CA LEU A 246 6.18 -3.05 5.24
C LEU A 246 5.80 -2.46 3.88
N LEU A 247 4.59 -2.74 3.41
CA LEU A 247 4.10 -2.23 2.13
C LEU A 247 3.75 -0.73 2.18
N GLU A 248 3.25 -0.24 3.32
CA GLU A 248 3.03 1.20 3.53
C GLU A 248 4.33 1.99 3.48
N GLY A 249 5.41 1.45 4.07
CA GLY A 249 6.75 2.00 3.99
C GLY A 249 7.25 2.07 2.54
N PHE A 250 7.07 1.00 1.78
CA PHE A 250 7.38 0.96 0.35
C PHE A 250 6.56 2.00 -0.43
N ASN A 251 5.25 2.07 -0.22
CA ASN A 251 4.36 3.03 -0.86
C ASN A 251 4.75 4.49 -0.55
N SER A 252 5.18 4.76 0.68
CA SER A 252 5.66 6.08 1.10
C SER A 252 6.93 6.49 0.38
N GLN A 253 7.90 5.56 0.22
CA GLN A 253 9.12 5.79 -0.54
C GLN A 253 8.82 6.04 -2.03
N LEU A 254 7.93 5.23 -2.62
CA LEU A 254 7.50 5.38 -4.01
C LEU A 254 6.82 6.75 -4.25
N LYS A 255 5.92 7.17 -3.36
CA LYS A 255 5.27 8.49 -3.45
C LYS A 255 6.28 9.62 -3.37
N ARG A 256 7.25 9.54 -2.44
CA ARG A 256 8.31 10.53 -2.30
C ARG A 256 9.17 10.62 -3.56
N ALA A 257 9.58 9.47 -4.09
CA ALA A 257 10.37 9.41 -5.32
C ALA A 257 9.61 10.03 -6.50
N LEU A 258 8.33 9.70 -6.69
CA LEU A 258 7.50 10.30 -7.74
C LEU A 258 7.25 11.80 -7.55
N HIS A 259 7.19 12.29 -6.31
CA HIS A 259 7.00 13.71 -6.03
C HIS A 259 8.16 14.56 -6.56
N ASN A 260 9.38 14.02 -6.57
CA ASN A 260 10.55 14.70 -7.13
C ASN A 260 10.52 14.80 -8.67
N HIS A 261 9.61 14.08 -9.33
CA HIS A 261 9.45 14.04 -10.79
C HIS A 261 8.12 14.64 -11.24
N ASN A 262 7.86 15.88 -10.81
CA ASN A 262 6.66 16.61 -11.20
C ASN A 262 6.55 16.77 -12.73
N GLY A 263 5.30 16.73 -13.24
CA GLY A 263 5.04 16.91 -14.68
C GLY A 263 5.11 15.63 -15.52
N LEU A 264 5.39 14.45 -14.93
CA LEU A 264 5.28 13.19 -15.66
C LEU A 264 3.82 12.92 -16.06
N ASN A 265 3.60 12.58 -17.33
CA ASN A 265 2.32 12.03 -17.76
C ASN A 265 2.09 10.62 -17.17
N GLU A 266 0.87 10.11 -17.26
CA GLU A 266 0.49 8.83 -16.66
C GLU A 266 1.33 7.65 -17.15
N ALA A 267 1.64 7.59 -18.45
CA ALA A 267 2.46 6.51 -19.02
C ALA A 267 3.87 6.51 -18.42
N ASN A 268 4.50 7.68 -18.30
CA ASN A 268 5.83 7.82 -17.70
C ASN A 268 5.81 7.57 -16.20
N LYS A 269 4.73 7.93 -15.48
CA LYS A 269 4.56 7.56 -14.06
C LYS A 269 4.48 6.04 -13.88
N LYS A 270 3.69 5.35 -14.70
CA LYS A 270 3.60 3.88 -14.68
C LYS A 270 4.95 3.22 -14.94
N LYS A 271 5.69 3.70 -15.95
CA LYS A 271 7.04 3.24 -16.24
C LYS A 271 8.00 3.48 -15.08
N PHE A 272 7.94 4.67 -14.45
CA PHE A 272 8.74 4.98 -13.27
C PHE A 272 8.43 4.02 -12.10
N ILE A 273 7.13 3.74 -11.85
CA ILE A 273 6.71 2.81 -10.81
C ILE A 273 7.28 1.41 -11.06
N ASP A 274 7.19 0.90 -12.28
CA ASP A 274 7.75 -0.40 -12.65
C ASP A 274 9.27 -0.44 -12.41
N GLY A 275 9.99 0.58 -12.87
CA GLY A 275 11.42 0.69 -12.65
C GLY A 275 11.81 0.80 -11.18
N PHE A 276 11.05 1.57 -10.38
CA PHE A 276 11.28 1.69 -8.94
C PHE A 276 11.10 0.35 -8.23
N ILE A 277 10.03 -0.41 -8.56
CA ILE A 277 9.79 -1.74 -8.00
C ILE A 277 10.95 -2.67 -8.35
N ASN A 278 11.38 -2.70 -9.63
CA ASN A 278 12.48 -3.55 -10.09
C ASN A 278 13.80 -3.21 -9.39
N THR A 279 14.09 -1.92 -9.18
CA THR A 279 15.31 -1.47 -8.49
C THR A 279 15.34 -1.93 -7.04
N LYS A 280 14.22 -1.78 -6.32
CA LYS A 280 14.11 -2.23 -4.92
C LYS A 280 14.25 -3.75 -4.81
N SER A 281 13.66 -4.51 -5.72
CA SER A 281 13.76 -5.98 -5.73
C SER A 281 15.17 -6.53 -6.01
N ARG A 282 16.10 -5.69 -6.51
CA ARG A 282 17.51 -6.06 -6.77
C ARG A 282 18.46 -5.72 -5.61
N LEU A 283 18.06 -4.80 -4.73
CA LEU A 283 18.89 -4.31 -3.63
C LEU A 283 18.74 -5.16 -2.36
N GLU A 284 17.72 -6.00 -2.30
CA GLU A 284 17.43 -6.98 -1.25
C GLU A 284 17.74 -8.41 -1.73
#